data_980154d00643a0e8a917e2184c1f10de
#
_entry.id   980154d00643a0e8a917e2184c1f10de
#
_cell.length_a   1.000
_cell.length_b   1.000
_cell.length_c   1.000
_cell.angle_alpha   90.00
_cell.angle_beta   90.00
_cell.angle_gamma   90.00
#
_symmetry.space_group_name_H-M   'P 1'
#
loop_
_entity.id
_entity.type
_entity.pdbx_description
1 polymer ?
#
loop_
_entity_poly.entity_id
_entity_poly.type
_entity_poly.pdbx_seq_one_letter_code
_entity_poly.pdbx_strand_id
1 'polypeptide(L)'
;MPKKKKSKKKKAKKIKKKKSSKKRRKIKRVSKTKRASVKRSKKKNIDKISSNEQIIKTKPEWVKRSLANKAQYQKKYSDSIKNNNSFWKKEGKRITWIKPYKKIKDVKYSKDEVRIKWFEDGTLNASANCIDRHLKDKKDKTAIIWVGDDPKDTQKISYKQLHQKVSKAANGLKKLGIQKGDRVTIYLTMIPELAILMLACARIGAVHSIIFGGFSAESISGRVNDCKSEYIITADEGVRGGKTIPLKATTDEALSNCPDVKKCIVVKRTGNYVYWDQSRDVWYHDLIKDVPSQCEPEEMSAEDPLFILYTSGSTGKPKGVLHTSGGYLVYASMTHQYIFDYKPKDIYWCTE
;
A
#
# COMPACT_ATOMS: atom_id res chain seq x y z
N MET A 1 -78.77 -29.61 -33.90
CA MET A 1 -78.05 -29.89 -32.66
C MET A 1 -76.64 -29.33 -32.68
N PRO A 2 -76.36 -28.04 -32.29
CA PRO A 2 -74.99 -27.65 -31.91
C PRO A 2 -74.86 -26.86 -30.62
N LYS A 3 -75.91 -26.64 -29.82
CA LYS A 3 -75.82 -25.78 -28.58
C LYS A 3 -75.21 -26.45 -27.33
N LYS A 4 -75.20 -27.80 -27.24
CA LYS A 4 -74.67 -28.48 -26.01
C LYS A 4 -73.12 -28.61 -25.95
N LYS A 5 -72.39 -28.51 -27.08
CA LYS A 5 -70.91 -28.60 -27.09
C LYS A 5 -70.19 -27.33 -26.65
N LYS A 6 -70.83 -26.12 -26.84
CA LYS A 6 -70.22 -24.83 -26.42
C LYS A 6 -70.27 -24.59 -24.90
N SER A 7 -71.26 -25.13 -24.17
CA SER A 7 -71.37 -24.94 -22.72
C SER A 7 -70.38 -25.78 -21.94
N LYS A 8 -70.06 -27.03 -22.41
CA LYS A 8 -69.04 -27.91 -21.77
C LYS A 8 -67.63 -27.34 -21.90
N LYS A 9 -67.28 -26.71 -23.06
CA LYS A 9 -65.96 -26.06 -23.27
C LYS A 9 -65.77 -24.82 -22.39
N LYS A 10 -66.80 -24.01 -22.15
CA LYS A 10 -66.74 -22.82 -21.24
C LYS A 10 -66.58 -23.23 -19.77
N LYS A 11 -67.28 -24.29 -19.30
CA LYS A 11 -67.11 -24.83 -17.96
C LYS A 11 -65.72 -25.43 -17.72
N ALA A 12 -65.14 -26.17 -18.65
CA ALA A 12 -63.80 -26.73 -18.55
C ALA A 12 -62.69 -25.66 -18.56
N LYS A 13 -62.84 -24.55 -19.37
CA LYS A 13 -61.90 -23.39 -19.33
C LYS A 13 -61.99 -22.63 -18.01
N LYS A 14 -63.18 -22.49 -17.38
CA LYS A 14 -63.37 -21.81 -16.07
C LYS A 14 -62.76 -22.61 -14.94
N ILE A 15 -62.83 -23.95 -14.98
CA ILE A 15 -62.23 -24.85 -13.98
C ILE A 15 -60.72 -24.89 -14.07
N LYS A 16 -60.15 -24.92 -15.33
CA LYS A 16 -58.68 -24.80 -15.52
C LYS A 16 -58.10 -23.45 -15.07
N LYS A 17 -58.80 -22.32 -15.32
CA LYS A 17 -58.39 -21.00 -14.81
C LYS A 17 -58.45 -20.92 -13.28
N LYS A 18 -59.45 -21.48 -12.61
CA LYS A 18 -59.54 -21.52 -11.12
C LYS A 18 -58.47 -22.44 -10.50
N LYS A 19 -58.12 -23.60 -11.12
CA LYS A 19 -57.03 -24.46 -10.66
C LYS A 19 -55.65 -23.83 -10.85
N SER A 20 -55.40 -23.11 -11.95
CA SER A 20 -54.12 -22.41 -12.17
C SER A 20 -53.92 -21.21 -11.22
N SER A 21 -55.02 -20.47 -10.91
CA SER A 21 -54.96 -19.34 -9.96
C SER A 21 -54.76 -19.80 -8.51
N LYS A 22 -55.36 -20.94 -8.09
CA LYS A 22 -55.09 -21.57 -6.78
C LYS A 22 -53.64 -22.09 -6.69
N LYS A 23 -53.10 -22.70 -7.76
CA LYS A 23 -51.69 -23.20 -7.80
C LYS A 23 -50.69 -22.02 -7.74
N ARG A 24 -50.94 -20.89 -8.45
CA ARG A 24 -50.16 -19.67 -8.35
C ARG A 24 -50.22 -18.98 -7.00
N ARG A 25 -51.40 -18.97 -6.31
CA ARG A 25 -51.53 -18.45 -4.94
C ARG A 25 -50.84 -19.34 -3.90
N LYS A 26 -50.83 -20.68 -4.08
CA LYS A 26 -50.11 -21.61 -3.20
C LYS A 26 -48.62 -21.47 -3.34
N ILE A 27 -48.09 -21.33 -4.59
CA ILE A 27 -46.69 -21.08 -4.85
C ILE A 27 -46.20 -19.72 -4.31
N LYS A 28 -47.02 -18.65 -4.47
CA LYS A 28 -46.71 -17.32 -3.87
C LYS A 28 -46.74 -17.32 -2.33
N ARG A 29 -47.62 -18.13 -1.69
CA ARG A 29 -47.63 -18.28 -0.24
C ARG A 29 -46.44 -19.06 0.29
N VAL A 30 -46.05 -20.15 -0.38
CA VAL A 30 -44.85 -20.94 -0.01
C VAL A 30 -43.57 -20.14 -0.25
N SER A 31 -43.49 -19.30 -1.29
CA SER A 31 -42.32 -18.44 -1.51
C SER A 31 -42.24 -17.28 -0.50
N LYS A 32 -43.40 -16.74 -0.04
CA LYS A 32 -43.39 -15.71 1.04
C LYS A 32 -43.02 -16.30 2.41
N THR A 33 -43.49 -17.50 2.75
CA THR A 33 -43.12 -18.19 3.99
C THR A 33 -41.64 -18.66 3.97
N LYS A 34 -41.11 -19.19 2.84
CA LYS A 34 -39.69 -19.50 2.71
C LYS A 34 -38.81 -18.25 2.78
N ARG A 35 -39.22 -17.11 2.18
CA ARG A 35 -38.50 -15.83 2.32
C ARG A 35 -38.57 -15.25 3.74
N ALA A 36 -39.66 -15.43 4.46
CA ALA A 36 -39.79 -15.01 5.85
C ALA A 36 -39.01 -15.91 6.80
N SER A 37 -38.96 -17.24 6.57
CA SER A 37 -38.13 -18.16 7.35
C SER A 37 -36.63 -17.99 7.09
N VAL A 38 -36.23 -17.71 5.83
CA VAL A 38 -34.82 -17.40 5.49
C VAL A 38 -34.40 -16.03 6.06
N LYS A 39 -35.29 -15.03 6.11
CA LYS A 39 -35.02 -13.76 6.82
C LYS A 39 -34.97 -13.94 8.33
N ARG A 40 -35.81 -14.79 8.93
CA ARG A 40 -35.76 -15.12 10.36
C ARG A 40 -34.55 -15.96 10.74
N SER A 41 -34.15 -16.93 9.90
CA SER A 41 -32.93 -17.72 10.13
C SER A 41 -31.66 -16.86 9.93
N LYS A 42 -31.63 -15.93 8.94
CA LYS A 42 -30.52 -14.98 8.82
C LYS A 42 -30.47 -14.00 10.00
N LYS A 43 -31.62 -13.56 10.55
CA LYS A 43 -31.62 -12.71 11.75
C LYS A 43 -31.21 -13.50 13.01
N LYS A 44 -31.62 -14.78 13.15
CA LYS A 44 -31.18 -15.66 14.26
C LYS A 44 -29.72 -16.12 14.17
N ASN A 45 -29.11 -16.19 12.95
CA ASN A 45 -27.69 -16.50 12.80
C ASN A 45 -26.79 -15.25 12.99
N ILE A 46 -27.34 -14.04 12.93
CA ILE A 46 -26.61 -12.82 13.29
C ILE A 46 -26.54 -12.67 14.82
N ASP A 47 -27.49 -13.20 15.55
CA ASP A 47 -27.51 -13.17 17.02
C ASP A 47 -26.71 -14.30 17.70
N LYS A 48 -26.04 -15.18 16.92
CA LYS A 48 -25.10 -16.20 17.40
C LYS A 48 -23.65 -15.91 17.00
N ILE A 49 -23.29 -14.64 16.92
CA ILE A 49 -21.90 -14.20 17.00
C ILE A 49 -21.47 -14.46 18.45
N SER A 50 -20.37 -15.19 18.60
CA SER A 50 -19.86 -15.67 19.90
C SER A 50 -19.88 -14.55 20.93
N SER A 51 -20.24 -14.87 22.18
CA SER A 51 -20.36 -13.94 23.31
C SER A 51 -19.06 -13.19 23.70
N ASN A 52 -18.02 -13.24 22.85
CA ASN A 52 -16.71 -12.60 23.04
C ASN A 52 -16.41 -11.45 22.07
N GLU A 53 -17.27 -11.11 21.11
CA GLU A 53 -17.06 -9.93 20.27
C GLU A 53 -17.53 -8.67 20.99
N GLN A 54 -16.55 -7.91 21.47
CA GLN A 54 -16.80 -6.63 22.11
C GLN A 54 -17.12 -5.56 21.04
N ILE A 55 -18.36 -5.13 20.95
CA ILE A 55 -18.75 -4.02 20.08
C ILE A 55 -18.31 -2.70 20.71
N ILE A 56 -17.25 -2.12 20.17
CA ILE A 56 -16.76 -0.80 20.60
C ILE A 56 -17.55 0.28 19.88
N LYS A 57 -18.30 1.08 20.62
CA LYS A 57 -19.03 2.23 20.08
C LYS A 57 -18.06 3.39 19.80
N THR A 58 -18.18 4.00 18.62
CA THR A 58 -17.40 5.20 18.29
C THR A 58 -17.74 6.34 19.25
N LYS A 59 -16.73 7.00 19.80
CA LYS A 59 -16.91 8.11 20.74
C LYS A 59 -17.54 9.32 20.02
N PRO A 60 -18.53 10.00 20.62
CA PRO A 60 -19.21 11.15 19.99
C PRO A 60 -18.25 12.27 19.55
N GLU A 61 -17.20 12.55 20.33
CA GLU A 61 -16.20 13.55 19.99
C GLU A 61 -15.42 13.19 18.73
N TRP A 62 -15.19 11.91 18.45
CA TRP A 62 -14.54 11.46 17.21
C TRP A 62 -15.43 11.68 15.99
N VAL A 63 -16.73 11.35 16.14
CA VAL A 63 -17.72 11.60 15.08
C VAL A 63 -17.81 13.10 14.76
N LYS A 64 -17.86 13.96 15.80
CA LYS A 64 -17.96 15.41 15.64
C LYS A 64 -16.76 16.02 14.91
N ARG A 65 -15.54 15.52 15.17
CA ARG A 65 -14.29 16.04 14.59
C ARG A 65 -13.88 15.38 13.28
N SER A 66 -14.58 14.34 12.81
CA SER A 66 -14.22 13.61 11.61
C SER A 66 -14.22 14.49 10.35
N LEU A 67 -13.26 14.30 9.46
CA LEU A 67 -13.14 15.03 8.19
C LEU A 67 -14.21 14.65 7.17
N ALA A 68 -14.82 13.47 7.34
CA ALA A 68 -15.91 13.02 6.49
C ALA A 68 -16.95 12.24 7.30
N ASN A 69 -18.20 12.69 7.28
CA ASN A 69 -19.31 11.91 7.78
C ASN A 69 -19.82 10.92 6.71
N LYS A 70 -20.77 10.05 7.08
CA LYS A 70 -21.34 9.02 6.19
C LYS A 70 -21.87 9.58 4.87
N ALA A 71 -22.60 10.71 4.90
CA ALA A 71 -23.17 11.32 3.71
C ALA A 71 -22.06 11.87 2.78
N GLN A 72 -21.05 12.52 3.35
CA GLN A 72 -19.89 13.02 2.61
C GLN A 72 -19.07 11.88 2.00
N TYR A 73 -18.88 10.78 2.74
CA TYR A 73 -18.23 9.59 2.22
C TYR A 73 -19.01 9.00 1.03
N GLN A 74 -20.32 8.80 1.19
CA GLN A 74 -21.17 8.26 0.12
C GLN A 74 -21.16 9.15 -1.12
N LYS A 75 -21.19 10.48 -0.94
CA LYS A 75 -21.06 11.42 -2.05
C LYS A 75 -19.71 11.28 -2.76
N LYS A 76 -18.58 11.30 -2.03
CA LYS A 76 -17.24 11.13 -2.60
C LYS A 76 -17.11 9.79 -3.34
N TYR A 77 -17.61 8.71 -2.74
CA TYR A 77 -17.62 7.39 -3.37
C TYR A 77 -18.45 7.39 -4.66
N SER A 78 -19.67 7.94 -4.62
CA SER A 78 -20.49 8.07 -5.83
C SER A 78 -19.82 8.89 -6.92
N ASP A 79 -19.19 10.02 -6.55
CA ASP A 79 -18.45 10.87 -7.49
C ASP A 79 -17.23 10.14 -8.08
N SER A 80 -16.52 9.35 -7.28
CA SER A 80 -15.36 8.58 -7.76
C SER A 80 -15.73 7.51 -8.81
N ILE A 81 -16.96 7.04 -8.81
CA ILE A 81 -17.48 6.07 -9.78
C ILE A 81 -18.15 6.77 -10.99
N LYS A 82 -19.12 7.68 -10.70
CA LYS A 82 -19.95 8.30 -11.74
C LYS A 82 -19.25 9.43 -12.48
N ASN A 83 -18.46 10.23 -11.79
CA ASN A 83 -17.74 11.41 -12.28
C ASN A 83 -16.22 11.19 -12.20
N ASN A 84 -15.77 9.98 -12.52
CA ASN A 84 -14.44 9.49 -12.25
C ASN A 84 -13.31 10.46 -12.68
N ASN A 85 -13.32 10.94 -13.93
CA ASN A 85 -12.25 11.84 -14.41
C ASN A 85 -12.22 13.18 -13.64
N SER A 86 -13.36 13.80 -13.39
CA SER A 86 -13.41 15.07 -12.63
C SER A 86 -13.04 14.88 -11.17
N PHE A 87 -13.43 13.76 -10.58
CA PHE A 87 -13.04 13.40 -9.22
C PHE A 87 -11.51 13.27 -9.10
N TRP A 88 -10.86 12.45 -9.94
CA TRP A 88 -9.42 12.25 -9.88
C TRP A 88 -8.63 13.46 -10.36
N LYS A 89 -9.16 14.27 -11.30
CA LYS A 89 -8.60 15.57 -11.63
C LYS A 89 -8.51 16.51 -10.43
N LYS A 90 -9.51 16.47 -9.56
CA LYS A 90 -9.52 17.25 -8.32
C LYS A 90 -8.56 16.67 -7.28
N GLU A 91 -8.65 15.35 -7.02
CA GLU A 91 -7.83 14.69 -6.00
C GLU A 91 -6.33 14.69 -6.37
N GLY A 92 -5.97 14.65 -7.65
CA GLY A 92 -4.58 14.75 -8.10
C GLY A 92 -3.89 16.07 -7.74
N LYS A 93 -4.64 17.14 -7.44
CA LYS A 93 -4.09 18.44 -7.02
C LYS A 93 -3.56 18.45 -5.58
N ARG A 94 -3.75 17.36 -4.82
CA ARG A 94 -3.31 17.26 -3.42
C ARG A 94 -1.81 17.05 -3.25
N ILE A 95 -1.11 16.63 -4.29
CA ILE A 95 0.34 16.46 -4.33
C ILE A 95 0.99 17.57 -5.17
N THR A 96 2.30 17.72 -5.01
CA THR A 96 3.07 18.71 -5.77
C THR A 96 3.62 18.05 -7.03
N TRP A 97 3.31 18.61 -8.18
CA TRP A 97 3.78 18.21 -9.49
C TRP A 97 4.92 19.12 -9.95
N ILE A 98 5.98 18.56 -10.52
CA ILE A 98 7.03 19.32 -11.23
C ILE A 98 6.41 19.82 -12.53
N LYS A 99 5.85 18.92 -13.34
CA LYS A 99 5.04 19.24 -14.51
C LYS A 99 3.60 18.79 -14.24
N PRO A 100 2.63 19.69 -14.18
CA PRO A 100 1.23 19.33 -13.98
C PRO A 100 0.67 18.44 -15.09
N TYR A 101 -0.10 17.43 -14.73
CA TYR A 101 -0.79 16.53 -15.65
C TYR A 101 -1.96 17.24 -16.37
N LYS A 102 -2.23 16.82 -17.60
CA LYS A 102 -3.42 17.17 -18.39
C LYS A 102 -4.33 15.95 -18.57
N LYS A 103 -3.71 14.77 -18.79
CA LYS A 103 -4.38 13.48 -18.90
C LYS A 103 -4.62 12.89 -17.53
N ILE A 104 -5.86 12.50 -17.23
CA ILE A 104 -6.21 11.94 -15.92
C ILE A 104 -5.94 10.45 -15.88
N LYS A 105 -6.44 9.73 -16.88
CA LYS A 105 -6.22 8.30 -17.05
C LYS A 105 -6.35 7.89 -18.51
N ASP A 106 -5.68 6.81 -18.85
CA ASP A 106 -5.89 5.99 -20.03
C ASP A 106 -6.04 4.54 -19.57
N VAL A 107 -7.27 4.04 -19.61
CA VAL A 107 -7.62 2.70 -19.13
C VAL A 107 -8.37 1.95 -20.20
N LYS A 108 -7.83 0.80 -20.60
CA LYS A 108 -8.45 -0.13 -21.51
C LYS A 108 -8.39 -1.54 -20.93
N TYR A 109 -9.54 -2.18 -20.86
CA TYR A 109 -9.67 -3.60 -20.52
C TYR A 109 -10.34 -4.31 -21.70
N SER A 110 -9.56 -5.01 -22.49
CA SER A 110 -10.07 -5.87 -23.57
C SER A 110 -9.38 -7.22 -23.50
N LYS A 111 -9.87 -8.18 -24.29
CA LYS A 111 -9.25 -9.51 -24.39
C LYS A 111 -7.80 -9.44 -24.91
N ASP A 112 -7.53 -8.49 -25.78
CA ASP A 112 -6.25 -8.38 -26.49
C ASP A 112 -5.31 -7.34 -25.86
N GLU A 113 -5.83 -6.44 -25.00
CA GLU A 113 -5.02 -5.37 -24.40
C GLU A 113 -5.54 -4.96 -23.03
N VAL A 114 -4.64 -4.99 -22.04
CA VAL A 114 -4.85 -4.36 -20.73
C VAL A 114 -3.90 -3.20 -20.59
N ARG A 115 -4.43 -1.98 -20.53
CA ARG A 115 -3.66 -0.76 -20.33
C ARG A 115 -4.27 0.05 -19.20
N ILE A 116 -3.43 0.42 -18.23
CA ILE A 116 -3.84 1.20 -17.06
C ILE A 116 -2.77 2.25 -16.83
N LYS A 117 -3.09 3.51 -17.10
CA LYS A 117 -2.20 4.65 -16.89
C LYS A 117 -2.95 5.76 -16.16
N TRP A 118 -2.28 6.39 -15.20
CA TRP A 118 -2.81 7.50 -14.43
C TRP A 118 -1.86 8.68 -14.46
N PHE A 119 -2.39 9.87 -14.84
CA PHE A 119 -1.63 11.13 -14.85
C PHE A 119 -0.34 11.06 -15.71
N GLU A 120 -0.31 10.26 -16.76
CA GLU A 120 0.89 9.81 -17.48
C GLU A 120 1.77 10.93 -18.05
N ASP A 121 1.20 12.13 -18.29
CA ASP A 121 1.89 13.30 -18.82
C ASP A 121 2.35 14.28 -17.72
N GLY A 122 2.11 13.94 -16.45
CA GLY A 122 2.60 14.67 -15.28
C GLY A 122 3.92 14.12 -14.77
N THR A 123 4.75 14.99 -14.18
CA THR A 123 6.00 14.59 -13.53
C THR A 123 6.05 15.05 -12.08
N LEU A 124 6.74 14.29 -11.24
CA LEU A 124 6.83 14.52 -9.80
C LEU A 124 8.02 13.76 -9.22
N ASN A 125 8.28 13.95 -7.93
CA ASN A 125 9.13 13.05 -7.14
C ASN A 125 8.45 12.71 -5.82
N ALA A 126 8.44 11.44 -5.43
CA ALA A 126 7.77 10.97 -4.22
C ALA A 126 8.48 11.48 -2.95
N SER A 127 9.80 11.45 -2.91
CA SER A 127 10.59 11.96 -1.79
C SER A 127 10.37 13.45 -1.58
N ALA A 128 10.38 14.25 -2.68
CA ALA A 128 10.11 15.69 -2.61
C ALA A 128 8.69 15.97 -2.09
N ASN A 129 7.70 15.18 -2.47
CA ASN A 129 6.34 15.29 -1.93
C ASN A 129 6.24 14.96 -0.45
N CYS A 130 7.05 14.02 0.04
CA CYS A 130 7.06 13.65 1.46
C CYS A 130 7.85 14.63 2.33
N ILE A 131 8.87 15.30 1.79
CA ILE A 131 9.84 16.07 2.57
C ILE A 131 9.92 17.53 2.12
N ASP A 132 10.40 17.77 0.90
CA ASP A 132 10.82 19.11 0.43
C ASP A 132 9.69 20.14 0.47
N ARG A 133 8.49 19.74 0.05
CA ARG A 133 7.30 20.61 0.09
C ARG A 133 6.94 21.11 1.49
N HIS A 134 7.49 20.51 2.54
CA HIS A 134 7.24 20.86 3.93
C HIS A 134 8.36 21.70 4.56
N LEU A 135 9.51 21.86 3.90
CA LEU A 135 10.67 22.54 4.48
C LEU A 135 10.41 24.02 4.73
N LYS A 136 9.67 24.68 3.85
CA LYS A 136 9.37 26.12 4.00
C LYS A 136 8.64 26.40 5.32
N ASP A 137 7.60 25.64 5.64
CA ASP A 137 6.68 25.97 6.73
C ASP A 137 6.83 25.06 7.96
N LYS A 138 7.53 23.92 7.81
CA LYS A 138 7.55 22.86 8.84
C LYS A 138 8.94 22.26 9.06
N LYS A 139 10.02 22.93 8.64
CA LYS A 139 11.39 22.40 8.70
C LYS A 139 11.79 21.85 10.08
N ASP A 140 11.37 22.53 11.14
CA ASP A 140 11.71 22.18 12.53
C ASP A 140 10.65 21.29 13.22
N LYS A 141 9.51 21.02 12.51
CA LYS A 141 8.49 20.10 13.01
C LYS A 141 9.01 18.67 12.92
N THR A 142 8.69 17.85 13.94
CA THR A 142 8.97 16.42 13.94
C THR A 142 8.23 15.72 12.78
N ALA A 143 8.99 15.07 11.92
CA ALA A 143 8.50 14.26 10.81
C ALA A 143 8.36 12.80 11.21
N ILE A 144 9.32 12.27 11.98
CA ILE A 144 9.35 10.89 12.46
C ILE A 144 9.61 10.88 13.95
N ILE A 145 8.82 10.08 14.67
CA ILE A 145 9.09 9.65 16.04
C ILE A 145 9.37 8.15 15.94
N TRP A 146 10.59 7.75 16.21
CA TRP A 146 10.96 6.34 16.28
C TRP A 146 11.10 5.92 17.74
N VAL A 147 10.57 4.75 18.05
CA VAL A 147 10.69 4.12 19.38
C VAL A 147 11.29 2.74 19.13
N GLY A 148 12.41 2.49 19.80
CA GLY A 148 13.12 1.21 19.73
C GLY A 148 12.40 0.10 20.49
N ASP A 149 13.04 -1.06 20.53
CA ASP A 149 12.56 -2.22 21.29
C ASP A 149 12.52 -1.91 22.81
N ASP A 150 13.52 -1.18 23.33
CA ASP A 150 13.41 -0.49 24.62
C ASP A 150 12.71 0.87 24.37
N PRO A 151 11.55 1.14 25.03
CA PRO A 151 10.84 2.43 24.90
C PRO A 151 11.67 3.66 25.30
N LYS A 152 12.78 3.49 26.03
CA LYS A 152 13.72 4.57 26.33
C LYS A 152 14.58 4.95 25.14
N ASP A 153 14.79 4.04 24.19
CA ASP A 153 15.49 4.29 22.94
C ASP A 153 14.52 4.97 21.95
N THR A 154 14.40 6.28 22.06
CA THR A 154 13.47 7.08 21.27
C THR A 154 14.21 8.17 20.51
N GLN A 155 13.90 8.30 19.20
CA GLN A 155 14.46 9.34 18.36
C GLN A 155 13.36 10.18 17.71
N LYS A 156 13.52 11.51 17.75
CA LYS A 156 12.68 12.46 17.01
C LYS A 156 13.51 13.07 15.87
N ILE A 157 13.00 12.97 14.65
CA ILE A 157 13.65 13.49 13.46
C ILE A 157 12.76 14.58 12.87
N SER A 158 13.28 15.82 12.74
CA SER A 158 12.54 16.91 12.09
C SER A 158 12.56 16.76 10.57
N TYR A 159 11.68 17.49 9.87
CA TYR A 159 11.69 17.52 8.39
C TYR A 159 13.05 17.97 7.84
N LYS A 160 13.71 18.95 8.45
CA LYS A 160 15.06 19.39 8.07
C LYS A 160 16.08 18.26 8.23
N GLN A 161 16.08 17.58 9.37
CA GLN A 161 16.98 16.47 9.62
C GLN A 161 16.72 15.30 8.69
N LEU A 162 15.43 14.99 8.44
CA LEU A 162 15.04 13.94 7.51
C LEU A 162 15.52 14.25 6.09
N HIS A 163 15.34 15.50 5.62
CA HIS A 163 15.84 15.95 4.32
C HIS A 163 17.36 15.74 4.20
N GLN A 164 18.13 16.16 5.22
CA GLN A 164 19.58 16.00 5.23
C GLN A 164 20.01 14.52 5.22
N LYS A 165 19.37 13.70 6.05
CA LYS A 165 19.65 12.25 6.12
C LYS A 165 19.32 11.54 4.81
N VAL A 166 18.15 11.84 4.22
CA VAL A 166 17.72 11.29 2.93
C VAL A 166 18.61 11.74 1.79
N SER A 167 19.02 13.03 1.76
CA SER A 167 19.93 13.54 0.74
C SER A 167 21.32 12.88 0.82
N LYS A 168 21.87 12.71 2.04
CA LYS A 168 23.14 12.00 2.22
C LYS A 168 23.03 10.53 1.79
N ALA A 169 21.96 9.82 2.18
CA ALA A 169 21.70 8.45 1.75
C ALA A 169 21.61 8.37 0.21
N ALA A 170 20.85 9.27 -0.42
CA ALA A 170 20.69 9.35 -1.87
C ALA A 170 22.03 9.56 -2.58
N ASN A 171 22.86 10.50 -2.11
CA ASN A 171 24.19 10.74 -2.64
C ASN A 171 25.14 9.55 -2.44
N GLY A 172 25.03 8.87 -1.29
CA GLY A 172 25.77 7.61 -1.05
C GLY A 172 25.38 6.51 -2.04
N LEU A 173 24.07 6.32 -2.28
CA LEU A 173 23.58 5.36 -3.26
C LEU A 173 24.08 5.70 -4.68
N LYS A 174 24.04 6.98 -5.08
CA LYS A 174 24.59 7.44 -6.36
C LYS A 174 26.12 7.19 -6.48
N LYS A 175 26.87 7.35 -5.39
CA LYS A 175 28.31 7.05 -5.34
C LYS A 175 28.61 5.58 -5.62
N LEU A 176 27.70 4.66 -5.30
CA LEU A 176 27.78 3.24 -5.63
C LEU A 176 27.35 2.92 -7.06
N GLY A 177 26.95 3.91 -7.86
CA GLY A 177 26.47 3.75 -9.22
C GLY A 177 24.97 3.48 -9.35
N ILE A 178 24.20 3.55 -8.26
CA ILE A 178 22.74 3.37 -8.30
C ILE A 178 22.10 4.59 -8.97
N GLN A 179 21.25 4.33 -9.95
CA GLN A 179 20.62 5.35 -10.78
C GLN A 179 19.11 5.08 -10.96
N LYS A 180 18.44 5.99 -11.65
CA LYS A 180 17.02 5.87 -11.99
C LYS A 180 16.71 4.53 -12.67
N GLY A 181 15.70 3.82 -12.17
CA GLY A 181 15.25 2.53 -12.68
C GLY A 181 15.95 1.31 -12.07
N ASP A 182 17.06 1.48 -11.35
CA ASP A 182 17.70 0.37 -10.64
C ASP A 182 16.83 -0.14 -9.50
N ARG A 183 16.85 -1.47 -9.28
CA ARG A 183 16.14 -2.10 -8.18
C ARG A 183 17.06 -2.26 -6.99
N VAL A 184 16.56 -1.83 -5.83
CA VAL A 184 17.25 -1.91 -4.54
C VAL A 184 16.40 -2.70 -3.56
N THR A 185 16.86 -3.86 -3.14
CA THR A 185 16.17 -4.64 -2.09
C THR A 185 16.55 -4.09 -0.71
N ILE A 186 15.56 -3.90 0.16
CA ILE A 186 15.76 -3.42 1.52
C ILE A 186 15.24 -4.49 2.50
N TYR A 187 16.15 -5.12 3.22
CA TYR A 187 15.87 -6.11 4.25
C TYR A 187 16.31 -5.59 5.62
N LEU A 188 15.42 -4.85 6.26
CA LEU A 188 15.66 -4.17 7.53
C LEU A 188 14.50 -4.41 8.51
N THR A 189 14.79 -4.27 9.81
CA THR A 189 13.76 -4.09 10.85
C THR A 189 13.28 -2.63 10.86
N MET A 190 12.30 -2.32 11.73
CA MET A 190 11.71 -0.98 11.83
C MET A 190 12.66 0.01 12.54
N ILE A 191 13.70 0.42 11.84
CA ILE A 191 14.66 1.46 12.25
C ILE A 191 14.51 2.70 11.38
N PRO A 192 14.97 3.89 11.84
CA PRO A 192 14.85 5.13 11.06
C PRO A 192 15.45 5.03 9.65
N GLU A 193 16.53 4.27 9.51
CA GLU A 193 17.23 4.05 8.24
C GLU A 193 16.33 3.39 7.18
N LEU A 194 15.35 2.56 7.58
CA LEU A 194 14.38 1.99 6.64
C LEU A 194 13.62 3.09 5.90
N ALA A 195 13.01 4.04 6.62
CA ALA A 195 12.28 5.15 6.01
C ALA A 195 13.19 6.09 5.21
N ILE A 196 14.39 6.36 5.73
CA ILE A 196 15.40 7.20 5.08
C ILE A 196 15.82 6.60 3.73
N LEU A 197 16.11 5.29 3.69
CA LEU A 197 16.58 4.60 2.50
C LEU A 197 15.48 4.42 1.45
N MET A 198 14.23 4.16 1.88
CA MET A 198 13.07 4.19 0.97
C MET A 198 12.94 5.54 0.27
N LEU A 199 13.01 6.63 1.04
CA LEU A 199 12.90 7.99 0.53
C LEU A 199 14.13 8.39 -0.30
N ALA A 200 15.32 7.85 0.01
CA ALA A 200 16.54 8.06 -0.78
C ALA A 200 16.43 7.38 -2.15
N CYS A 201 15.97 6.13 -2.21
CA CYS A 201 15.69 5.44 -3.48
C CYS A 201 14.68 6.24 -4.31
N ALA A 202 13.55 6.64 -3.71
CA ALA A 202 12.53 7.43 -4.39
C ALA A 202 13.08 8.80 -4.87
N ARG A 203 14.03 9.39 -4.13
CA ARG A 203 14.66 10.66 -4.49
C ARG A 203 15.46 10.59 -5.78
N ILE A 204 16.21 9.51 -5.98
CA ILE A 204 17.05 9.29 -7.17
C ILE A 204 16.36 8.48 -8.27
N GLY A 205 15.07 8.16 -8.11
CA GLY A 205 14.31 7.37 -9.08
C GLY A 205 14.63 5.88 -9.08
N ALA A 206 15.34 5.36 -8.07
CA ALA A 206 15.56 3.93 -7.90
C ALA A 206 14.31 3.24 -7.32
N VAL A 207 14.05 2.02 -7.77
CA VAL A 207 12.87 1.23 -7.40
C VAL A 207 13.21 0.36 -6.19
N HIS A 208 12.63 0.66 -5.03
CA HIS A 208 12.90 -0.15 -3.84
C HIS A 208 11.93 -1.32 -3.70
N SER A 209 12.45 -2.44 -3.17
CA SER A 209 11.66 -3.62 -2.80
C SER A 209 11.93 -3.96 -1.35
N ILE A 210 10.90 -3.86 -0.49
CA ILE A 210 11.06 -4.09 0.94
C ILE A 210 10.75 -5.53 1.28
N ILE A 211 11.63 -6.11 2.10
CA ILE A 211 11.45 -7.43 2.68
C ILE A 211 11.43 -7.30 4.19
N PHE A 212 10.44 -7.92 4.83
CA PHE A 212 10.28 -7.91 6.28
C PHE A 212 11.48 -8.55 6.98
N GLY A 213 12.05 -7.83 7.97
CA GLY A 213 13.18 -8.30 8.77
C GLY A 213 12.80 -9.50 9.64
N GLY A 214 13.22 -10.69 9.22
CA GLY A 214 12.88 -11.96 9.82
C GLY A 214 12.41 -13.02 8.81
N PHE A 215 12.38 -12.67 7.52
CA PHE A 215 12.19 -13.66 6.46
C PHE A 215 13.43 -14.54 6.28
N SER A 216 13.23 -15.78 5.79
CA SER A 216 14.30 -16.73 5.51
C SER A 216 15.16 -16.31 4.31
N ALA A 217 16.37 -16.84 4.25
CA ALA A 217 17.31 -16.62 3.14
C ALA A 217 16.69 -16.98 1.76
N GLU A 218 15.96 -18.09 1.67
CA GLU A 218 15.23 -18.48 0.45
C GLU A 218 14.18 -17.43 0.05
N SER A 219 13.47 -16.90 1.02
CA SER A 219 12.46 -15.83 0.80
C SER A 219 13.11 -14.54 0.26
N ILE A 220 14.32 -14.22 0.70
CA ILE A 220 15.09 -13.06 0.25
C ILE A 220 15.61 -13.31 -1.17
N SER A 221 16.33 -14.40 -1.39
CA SER A 221 16.93 -14.73 -2.70
C SER A 221 15.87 -14.84 -3.80
N GLY A 222 14.71 -15.44 -3.49
CA GLY A 222 13.60 -15.53 -4.44
C GLY A 222 13.10 -14.16 -4.90
N ARG A 223 13.00 -13.16 -4.00
CA ARG A 223 12.57 -11.79 -4.35
C ARG A 223 13.65 -10.98 -5.04
N VAL A 224 14.89 -11.11 -4.60
CA VAL A 224 16.06 -10.44 -5.21
C VAL A 224 16.17 -10.85 -6.67
N ASN A 225 16.11 -12.16 -6.95
CA ASN A 225 16.22 -12.70 -8.30
C ASN A 225 15.01 -12.35 -9.18
N ASP A 226 13.77 -12.42 -8.61
CA ASP A 226 12.55 -12.10 -9.36
C ASP A 226 12.51 -10.64 -9.81
N CYS A 227 12.87 -9.69 -8.94
CA CYS A 227 12.94 -8.28 -9.32
C CYS A 227 14.28 -7.87 -9.95
N LYS A 228 15.23 -8.80 -10.09
CA LYS A 228 16.59 -8.54 -10.63
C LYS A 228 17.27 -7.39 -9.91
N SER A 229 17.28 -7.44 -8.57
CA SER A 229 17.92 -6.43 -7.74
C SER A 229 19.42 -6.65 -7.70
N GLU A 230 20.19 -5.64 -8.13
CA GLU A 230 21.66 -5.67 -8.10
C GLU A 230 22.25 -5.13 -6.79
N TYR A 231 21.39 -4.55 -5.95
CA TYR A 231 21.79 -3.92 -4.69
C TYR A 231 20.86 -4.40 -3.57
N ILE A 232 21.47 -4.72 -2.43
CA ILE A 232 20.72 -5.04 -1.21
C ILE A 232 21.17 -4.17 -0.04
N ILE A 233 20.23 -3.76 0.78
CA ILE A 233 20.47 -3.01 2.01
C ILE A 233 20.00 -3.86 3.17
N THR A 234 20.85 -4.07 4.16
CA THR A 234 20.56 -4.81 5.38
C THR A 234 21.18 -4.13 6.60
N ALA A 235 21.09 -4.73 7.76
CA ALA A 235 21.82 -4.31 8.96
C ALA A 235 22.71 -5.47 9.44
N ASP A 236 23.68 -5.14 10.30
CA ASP A 236 24.44 -6.17 11.02
C ASP A 236 23.45 -7.14 11.68
N GLU A 237 22.58 -6.61 12.52
CA GLU A 237 21.53 -7.36 13.21
C GLU A 237 20.28 -6.49 13.38
N GLY A 238 19.15 -7.12 13.69
CA GLY A 238 17.95 -6.47 14.19
C GLY A 238 17.71 -6.78 15.65
N VAL A 239 16.91 -5.96 16.34
CA VAL A 239 16.45 -6.23 17.71
C VAL A 239 14.93 -6.26 17.71
N ARG A 240 14.33 -7.29 18.29
CA ARG A 240 12.87 -7.44 18.41
C ARG A 240 12.51 -8.32 19.61
N GLY A 241 11.70 -7.77 20.54
CA GLY A 241 11.26 -8.47 21.75
C GLY A 241 12.45 -8.92 22.62
N GLY A 242 13.50 -8.09 22.74
CA GLY A 242 14.73 -8.40 23.46
C GLY A 242 15.62 -9.46 22.82
N LYS A 243 15.30 -9.88 21.58
CA LYS A 243 16.09 -10.87 20.84
C LYS A 243 16.80 -10.24 19.65
N THR A 244 18.01 -10.70 19.40
CA THR A 244 18.78 -10.35 18.21
C THR A 244 18.36 -11.17 17.00
N ILE A 245 18.19 -10.53 15.86
CA ILE A 245 17.85 -11.16 14.56
C ILE A 245 19.08 -11.01 13.66
N PRO A 246 19.68 -12.10 13.17
CA PRO A 246 20.93 -12.07 12.43
C PRO A 246 20.71 -11.67 10.97
N LEU A 247 20.40 -10.38 10.71
CA LEU A 247 20.01 -9.91 9.38
C LEU A 247 21.13 -10.08 8.35
N LYS A 248 22.38 -9.73 8.70
CA LYS A 248 23.52 -9.86 7.79
C LYS A 248 23.80 -11.32 7.46
N ALA A 249 23.81 -12.22 8.45
CA ALA A 249 24.06 -13.64 8.23
C ALA A 249 22.98 -14.26 7.31
N THR A 250 21.69 -13.94 7.55
CA THR A 250 20.58 -14.38 6.68
C THR A 250 20.70 -13.79 5.28
N THR A 251 21.20 -12.55 5.16
CA THR A 251 21.47 -11.92 3.85
C THR A 251 22.60 -12.64 3.14
N ASP A 252 23.69 -12.96 3.80
CA ASP A 252 24.83 -13.67 3.20
C ASP A 252 24.42 -15.04 2.68
N GLU A 253 23.63 -15.79 3.43
CA GLU A 253 23.05 -17.06 3.00
C GLU A 253 22.18 -16.86 1.74
N ALA A 254 21.34 -15.83 1.72
CA ALA A 254 20.50 -15.53 0.55
C ALA A 254 21.35 -15.18 -0.68
N LEU A 255 22.39 -14.40 -0.50
CA LEU A 255 23.26 -13.90 -1.58
C LEU A 255 24.10 -14.99 -2.24
N SER A 256 24.31 -16.15 -1.59
CA SER A 256 24.93 -17.32 -2.26
C SER A 256 24.13 -17.79 -3.48
N ASN A 257 22.84 -17.45 -3.55
CA ASN A 257 21.94 -17.76 -4.65
C ASN A 257 21.54 -16.51 -5.49
N CYS A 258 22.25 -15.39 -5.35
CA CYS A 258 21.97 -14.13 -6.03
C CYS A 258 23.23 -13.58 -6.74
N PRO A 259 23.68 -14.20 -7.84
CA PRO A 259 24.95 -13.87 -8.48
C PRO A 259 24.99 -12.44 -9.07
N ASP A 260 23.82 -11.85 -9.35
CA ASP A 260 23.74 -10.51 -9.96
C ASP A 260 23.88 -9.36 -8.93
N VAL A 261 23.91 -9.67 -7.62
CA VAL A 261 24.04 -8.63 -6.60
C VAL A 261 25.48 -8.12 -6.54
N LYS A 262 25.63 -6.84 -6.87
CA LYS A 262 26.91 -6.13 -6.94
C LYS A 262 27.39 -5.62 -5.58
N LYS A 263 26.46 -5.09 -4.77
CA LYS A 263 26.78 -4.48 -3.45
C LYS A 263 25.73 -4.81 -2.39
N CYS A 264 26.23 -5.03 -1.17
CA CYS A 264 25.43 -5.18 0.05
C CYS A 264 25.78 -4.02 1.00
N ILE A 265 24.82 -3.14 1.23
CA ILE A 265 24.96 -1.98 2.12
C ILE A 265 24.47 -2.38 3.50
N VAL A 266 25.35 -2.24 4.52
CA VAL A 266 25.10 -2.74 5.87
C VAL A 266 24.96 -1.57 6.84
N VAL A 267 23.80 -1.44 7.47
CA VAL A 267 23.55 -0.51 8.56
C VAL A 267 24.07 -1.08 9.86
N LYS A 268 24.86 -0.31 10.61
CA LYS A 268 25.36 -0.71 11.91
C LYS A 268 24.32 -0.43 12.99
N ARG A 269 23.60 -1.47 13.44
CA ARG A 269 22.53 -1.35 14.46
C ARG A 269 23.00 -1.79 15.85
N THR A 270 23.63 -2.96 15.98
CA THR A 270 24.13 -3.50 17.24
C THR A 270 25.62 -3.26 17.42
N GLY A 271 26.36 -3.25 16.32
CA GLY A 271 27.81 -3.15 16.31
C GLY A 271 28.53 -4.46 16.60
N ASN A 272 27.78 -5.57 16.69
CA ASN A 272 28.37 -6.89 16.83
C ASN A 272 29.16 -7.30 15.58
N TYR A 273 30.08 -8.25 15.76
CA TYR A 273 30.82 -8.79 14.64
C TYR A 273 29.88 -9.54 13.68
N VAL A 274 30.06 -9.27 12.37
CA VAL A 274 29.40 -10.00 11.28
C VAL A 274 30.42 -10.39 10.23
N TYR A 275 30.16 -11.49 9.50
CA TYR A 275 30.97 -11.85 8.33
C TYR A 275 30.99 -10.69 7.33
N TRP A 276 32.15 -10.48 6.70
CA TRP A 276 32.37 -9.35 5.81
C TRP A 276 33.05 -9.77 4.50
N ASP A 277 32.38 -9.57 3.39
CA ASP A 277 32.92 -9.75 2.05
C ASP A 277 33.41 -8.39 1.51
N GLN A 278 34.74 -8.23 1.46
CA GLN A 278 35.42 -6.98 1.05
C GLN A 278 35.04 -6.54 -0.38
N SER A 279 34.72 -7.48 -1.26
CA SER A 279 34.39 -7.21 -2.66
C SER A 279 32.97 -6.63 -2.84
N ARG A 280 32.08 -6.97 -1.92
CA ARG A 280 30.63 -6.73 -2.02
C ARG A 280 30.09 -5.78 -0.95
N ASP A 281 30.54 -5.92 0.30
CA ASP A 281 29.92 -5.29 1.46
C ASP A 281 30.45 -3.87 1.69
N VAL A 282 29.54 -2.96 2.04
CA VAL A 282 29.85 -1.55 2.31
C VAL A 282 29.08 -1.10 3.57
N TRP A 283 29.77 -0.51 4.53
CA TRP A 283 29.11 0.10 5.68
C TRP A 283 28.32 1.35 5.26
N TYR A 284 27.06 1.40 5.65
CA TYR A 284 26.20 2.56 5.37
C TYR A 284 26.75 3.87 5.93
N HIS A 285 27.28 3.88 7.14
CA HIS A 285 27.84 5.07 7.76
C HIS A 285 29.08 5.60 7.04
N ASP A 286 29.92 4.73 6.48
CA ASP A 286 31.07 5.13 5.69
C ASP A 286 30.64 5.67 4.31
N LEU A 287 29.63 5.04 3.74
CA LEU A 287 29.05 5.46 2.46
C LEU A 287 28.52 6.90 2.49
N ILE A 288 27.92 7.32 3.62
CA ILE A 288 27.30 8.64 3.78
C ILE A 288 28.19 9.67 4.48
N LYS A 289 29.42 9.32 4.88
CA LYS A 289 30.29 10.18 5.69
C LYS A 289 30.65 11.46 4.96
N ASP A 290 31.20 11.36 3.77
CA ASP A 290 31.81 12.46 3.02
C ASP A 290 30.98 12.84 1.77
N VAL A 291 29.64 12.84 1.90
CA VAL A 291 28.73 13.24 0.81
C VAL A 291 27.89 14.46 1.20
N PRO A 292 27.48 15.26 0.21
CA PRO A 292 26.64 16.43 0.45
C PRO A 292 25.31 16.08 1.14
N SER A 293 24.83 16.98 2.00
CA SER A 293 23.52 16.87 2.66
C SER A 293 22.37 17.47 1.83
N GLN A 294 22.64 17.75 0.55
CA GLN A 294 21.67 18.16 -0.45
C GLN A 294 21.79 17.24 -1.65
N CYS A 295 20.67 16.85 -2.20
CA CYS A 295 20.55 16.00 -3.39
C CYS A 295 19.26 16.41 -4.11
N GLU A 296 19.37 16.90 -5.32
CA GLU A 296 18.19 17.28 -6.10
C GLU A 296 17.35 16.02 -6.40
N PRO A 297 16.01 16.12 -6.26
CA PRO A 297 15.12 14.99 -6.56
C PRO A 297 15.03 14.76 -8.07
N GLU A 298 15.18 13.52 -8.48
CA GLU A 298 15.00 13.10 -9.88
C GLU A 298 13.58 13.38 -10.37
N GLU A 299 13.44 13.93 -11.57
CA GLU A 299 12.14 14.11 -12.19
C GLU A 299 11.61 12.78 -12.73
N MET A 300 10.50 12.32 -12.15
CA MET A 300 9.87 11.04 -12.47
C MET A 300 8.55 11.27 -13.21
N SER A 301 8.29 10.50 -14.25
CA SER A 301 6.94 10.38 -14.81
C SER A 301 5.98 9.82 -13.75
N ALA A 302 4.69 10.18 -13.84
CA ALA A 302 3.68 9.62 -12.96
C ALA A 302 3.59 8.07 -13.07
N GLU A 303 3.95 7.52 -14.23
CA GLU A 303 3.94 6.07 -14.49
C GLU A 303 5.30 5.40 -14.27
N ASP A 304 6.34 6.16 -13.90
CA ASP A 304 7.62 5.56 -13.54
C ASP A 304 7.46 4.71 -12.27
N PRO A 305 8.11 3.52 -12.23
CA PRO A 305 8.14 2.66 -11.07
C PRO A 305 8.64 3.37 -9.82
N LEU A 306 7.97 3.13 -8.68
CA LEU A 306 8.35 3.65 -7.38
C LEU A 306 8.86 2.55 -6.46
N PHE A 307 8.09 1.47 -6.34
CA PHE A 307 8.49 0.33 -5.51
C PHE A 307 7.78 -0.96 -5.92
N ILE A 308 8.33 -2.08 -5.45
CA ILE A 308 7.76 -3.41 -5.62
C ILE A 308 7.44 -3.99 -4.24
N LEU A 309 6.20 -4.47 -4.05
CA LEU A 309 5.82 -5.23 -2.87
C LEU A 309 5.37 -6.63 -3.26
N TYR A 310 5.85 -7.63 -2.52
CA TYR A 310 5.49 -9.02 -2.75
C TYR A 310 4.30 -9.42 -1.90
N THR A 311 3.30 -10.00 -2.54
CA THR A 311 2.12 -10.57 -1.89
C THR A 311 2.16 -12.09 -1.94
N SER A 312 1.50 -12.76 -0.98
CA SER A 312 1.27 -14.21 -1.02
C SER A 312 0.41 -14.52 -2.25
N GLY A 313 1.01 -15.15 -3.25
CA GLY A 313 0.29 -15.55 -4.46
C GLY A 313 -0.59 -16.79 -4.21
N SER A 314 -1.73 -16.89 -4.92
CA SER A 314 -2.60 -18.08 -4.91
C SER A 314 -1.89 -19.36 -5.39
N THR A 315 -0.75 -19.24 -6.05
CA THR A 315 0.07 -20.34 -6.61
C THR A 315 1.23 -20.76 -5.73
N GLY A 316 1.33 -20.27 -4.48
CA GLY A 316 2.40 -20.58 -3.54
C GLY A 316 3.67 -19.73 -3.68
N LYS A 317 3.99 -19.21 -4.87
CA LYS A 317 5.11 -18.27 -5.04
C LYS A 317 4.64 -16.83 -4.84
N PRO A 318 5.38 -16.00 -4.07
CA PRO A 318 5.10 -14.58 -3.94
C PRO A 318 5.10 -13.89 -5.30
N LYS A 319 4.19 -12.92 -5.50
CA LYS A 319 4.11 -12.11 -6.72
C LYS A 319 4.46 -10.67 -6.40
N GLY A 320 5.41 -10.11 -7.15
CA GLY A 320 5.78 -8.70 -7.07
C GLY A 320 4.71 -7.81 -7.68
N VAL A 321 4.17 -6.88 -6.89
CA VAL A 321 3.24 -5.84 -7.37
C VAL A 321 4.03 -4.56 -7.53
N LEU A 322 4.16 -4.10 -8.76
CA LEU A 322 4.82 -2.85 -9.10
C LEU A 322 3.84 -1.68 -8.90
N HIS A 323 4.25 -0.70 -8.12
CA HIS A 323 3.52 0.55 -7.92
C HIS A 323 4.21 1.69 -8.64
N THR A 324 3.44 2.51 -9.39
CA THR A 324 3.93 3.70 -10.07
C THR A 324 3.75 4.96 -9.22
N SER A 325 4.53 6.01 -9.50
CA SER A 325 4.69 7.15 -8.61
C SER A 325 3.42 8.01 -8.44
N GLY A 326 2.79 8.43 -9.53
CA GLY A 326 1.73 9.44 -9.48
C GLY A 326 0.43 8.92 -8.90
N GLY A 327 -0.09 7.83 -9.46
CA GLY A 327 -1.35 7.23 -9.02
C GLY A 327 -1.29 6.77 -7.56
N TYR A 328 -0.18 6.14 -7.16
CA TYR A 328 0.05 5.72 -5.78
C TYR A 328 0.01 6.90 -4.80
N LEU A 329 0.79 7.96 -5.06
CA LEU A 329 0.85 9.12 -4.14
C LEU A 329 -0.49 9.83 -4.00
N VAL A 330 -1.22 10.02 -5.09
CA VAL A 330 -2.56 10.63 -5.04
C VAL A 330 -3.50 9.79 -4.19
N TYR A 331 -3.53 8.48 -4.43
CA TYR A 331 -4.40 7.54 -3.71
C TYR A 331 -4.03 7.42 -2.24
N ALA A 332 -2.74 7.22 -1.93
CA ALA A 332 -2.25 7.11 -0.56
C ALA A 332 -2.52 8.39 0.24
N SER A 333 -2.26 9.56 -0.33
CA SER A 333 -2.54 10.85 0.30
C SER A 333 -4.03 11.05 0.59
N MET A 334 -4.90 10.66 -0.35
CA MET A 334 -6.35 10.74 -0.18
C MET A 334 -6.84 9.81 0.92
N THR A 335 -6.39 8.55 0.90
CA THR A 335 -6.74 7.53 1.88
C THR A 335 -6.30 7.95 3.28
N HIS A 336 -5.07 8.43 3.42
CA HIS A 336 -4.54 8.89 4.70
C HIS A 336 -5.38 10.03 5.29
N GLN A 337 -5.81 10.98 4.48
CA GLN A 337 -6.64 12.08 4.94
C GLN A 337 -8.08 11.67 5.28
N TYR A 338 -8.77 10.97 4.36
CA TYR A 338 -10.21 10.75 4.51
C TYR A 338 -10.57 9.45 5.24
N ILE A 339 -9.79 8.39 5.05
CA ILE A 339 -10.09 7.09 5.65
C ILE A 339 -9.45 6.97 7.02
N PHE A 340 -8.18 7.36 7.16
CA PHE A 340 -7.51 7.39 8.46
C PHE A 340 -7.82 8.65 9.28
N ASP A 341 -8.58 9.57 8.70
CA ASP A 341 -9.04 10.81 9.36
C ASP A 341 -7.90 11.67 9.92
N TYR A 342 -6.72 11.63 9.26
CA TYR A 342 -5.50 12.30 9.71
C TYR A 342 -5.64 13.83 9.67
N LYS A 343 -5.24 14.49 10.75
CA LYS A 343 -5.24 15.94 10.93
C LYS A 343 -3.85 16.46 11.31
N PRO A 344 -3.55 17.76 11.10
CA PRO A 344 -2.21 18.32 11.27
C PRO A 344 -1.53 18.14 12.64
N LYS A 345 -2.26 17.78 13.68
CA LYS A 345 -1.72 17.56 15.04
C LYS A 345 -1.71 16.09 15.43
N ASP A 346 -2.25 15.20 14.59
CA ASP A 346 -2.30 13.79 14.89
C ASP A 346 -0.92 13.15 14.68
N ILE A 347 -0.67 12.08 15.45
CA ILE A 347 0.46 11.19 15.27
C ILE A 347 -0.08 9.91 14.61
N TYR A 348 0.45 9.59 13.44
CA TYR A 348 0.17 8.33 12.76
C TYR A 348 1.17 7.28 13.23
N TRP A 349 0.67 6.17 13.74
CA TRP A 349 1.49 5.08 14.23
C TRP A 349 1.46 3.90 13.27
N CYS A 350 2.65 3.47 12.85
CA CYS A 350 2.87 2.26 12.06
C CYS A 350 3.64 1.26 12.92
N THR A 351 3.15 0.03 13.02
CA THR A 351 3.75 -1.06 13.81
C THR A 351 4.40 -2.14 12.96
N GLU A 352 4.32 -2.00 11.62
CA GLU A 352 4.86 -2.95 10.66
C GLU A 352 5.71 -2.25 9.58
#